data_69a898bdface9a60e36671af0fd31911
#
_entry.id   69a898bdface9a60e36671af0fd31911
#
_cell.length_a   1.000
_cell.length_b   1.000
_cell.length_c   1.000
_cell.angle_alpha   90.00
_cell.angle_beta   90.00
_cell.angle_gamma   90.00
#
_symmetry.space_group_name_H-M   'P 1'
#
loop_
_entity.id
_entity.type
_entity.pdbx_description
1 polymer ?
#
loop_
_entity_poly.entity_id
_entity_poly.type
_entity_poly.pdbx_seq_one_letter_code
_entity_poly.pdbx_strand_id
1 'polypeptide(L)'
;MKAIVYSGTGASSVLALVEREAAAPGPGEVRVRVVASGVNPTDWKARSEGELAFDEVVPNQDGAGVIESLGDGVTGLAVGDRAWLYLAAHGRPTGTAQEFTVLPADRVVTLPEGIDFDVAASLGVPAMTAHRALTVHEQGPARLGPDALSGRVVLVQGGAGAVGHAAIQLAVWAGATVIATVSSDAKAELARVAGAHHVVRYPDDSLAERIREIAPDGVHHVVEVAPAQNAALDVEVLANHGSIAYYANNNGDEFTAPIIASFAKNVRWQGLLLYTVGAEPLQAAAEDITAALRAGALPVGESAGLPLHWFPLEETAAAHDAVESGVTGKVLIRVADETV
;
A
#
# COMPACT_ATOMS: atom_id res chain seq x y z
N MET A 1 9.18 -13.39 23.90
CA MET A 1 8.40 -12.40 23.15
C MET A 1 7.05 -12.98 22.72
N LYS A 2 6.02 -12.13 22.65
CA LYS A 2 4.72 -12.49 22.07
C LYS A 2 4.77 -12.45 20.55
N ALA A 3 4.09 -13.39 19.90
CA ALA A 3 3.92 -13.44 18.45
C ALA A 3 2.56 -14.05 18.08
N ILE A 4 1.97 -13.61 16.98
CA ILE A 4 0.82 -14.26 16.37
C ILE A 4 1.34 -15.21 15.29
N VAL A 5 0.85 -16.44 15.30
CA VAL A 5 1.27 -17.47 14.35
C VAL A 5 0.09 -18.22 13.76
N TYR A 6 0.30 -18.83 12.61
CA TYR A 6 -0.60 -19.84 12.04
C TYR A 6 0.21 -20.92 11.31
N SER A 7 -0.27 -22.17 11.40
CA SER A 7 0.37 -23.36 10.82
C SER A 7 -0.53 -24.09 9.83
N GLY A 8 -1.60 -23.44 9.40
CA GLY A 8 -2.56 -23.90 8.40
C GLY A 8 -3.40 -22.73 7.94
N THR A 9 -3.87 -22.78 6.69
CA THR A 9 -4.74 -21.75 6.12
C THR A 9 -6.19 -21.94 6.54
N GLY A 10 -6.97 -20.85 6.55
CA GLY A 10 -8.39 -20.89 6.93
C GLY A 10 -8.93 -19.54 7.38
N ALA A 11 -10.02 -19.55 8.16
CA ALA A 11 -10.59 -18.36 8.78
C ALA A 11 -9.62 -17.71 9.80
N SER A 12 -9.88 -16.48 10.22
CA SER A 12 -9.01 -15.74 11.17
C SER A 12 -8.72 -16.49 12.48
N SER A 13 -9.58 -17.45 12.85
CA SER A 13 -9.41 -18.32 14.01
C SER A 13 -8.19 -19.25 13.96
N VAL A 14 -7.50 -19.36 12.83
CA VAL A 14 -6.22 -20.10 12.73
C VAL A 14 -5.06 -19.30 13.36
N LEU A 15 -5.23 -18.00 13.57
CA LEU A 15 -4.26 -17.13 14.20
C LEU A 15 -4.20 -17.38 15.72
N ALA A 16 -3.04 -17.72 16.22
CA ALA A 16 -2.83 -18.02 17.64
C ALA A 16 -1.73 -17.16 18.25
N LEU A 17 -1.97 -16.63 19.44
CA LEU A 17 -0.93 -15.97 20.24
C LEU A 17 -0.04 -17.01 20.87
N VAL A 18 1.29 -16.87 20.71
CA VAL A 18 2.30 -17.72 21.32
C VAL A 18 3.38 -16.89 21.99
N GLU A 19 4.10 -17.50 22.93
CA GLU A 19 5.35 -16.97 23.47
C GLU A 19 6.53 -17.75 22.91
N ARG A 20 7.57 -17.05 22.49
CA ARG A 20 8.80 -17.64 21.92
C ARG A 20 10.02 -16.79 22.22
N GLU A 21 11.21 -17.33 21.98
CA GLU A 21 12.44 -16.54 21.99
C GLU A 21 12.54 -15.64 20.75
N ALA A 22 13.11 -14.45 20.94
CA ALA A 22 13.40 -13.56 19.83
C ALA A 22 14.61 -14.05 19.05
N ALA A 23 14.46 -14.25 17.74
CA ALA A 23 15.58 -14.65 16.88
C ALA A 23 16.65 -13.54 16.80
N ALA A 24 17.92 -13.93 16.73
CA ALA A 24 19.00 -13.01 16.39
C ALA A 24 19.05 -12.78 14.87
N PRO A 25 19.43 -11.57 14.41
CA PRO A 25 19.60 -11.31 12.99
C PRO A 25 20.84 -12.04 12.45
N GLY A 26 20.69 -12.67 11.28
CA GLY A 26 21.78 -13.22 10.50
C GLY A 26 22.55 -12.14 9.72
N PRO A 27 23.59 -12.51 8.95
CA PRO A 27 24.31 -11.58 8.08
C PRO A 27 23.35 -10.89 7.10
N GLY A 28 23.44 -9.54 7.01
CA GLY A 28 22.58 -8.72 6.16
C GLY A 28 21.15 -8.51 6.68
N GLU A 29 20.82 -8.99 7.87
CA GLU A 29 19.50 -8.86 8.49
C GLU A 29 19.50 -7.88 9.66
N VAL A 30 18.32 -7.42 9.99
CA VAL A 30 18.06 -6.48 11.08
C VAL A 30 16.97 -7.05 11.97
N ARG A 31 17.16 -6.96 13.31
CA ARG A 31 16.07 -7.19 14.25
C ARG A 31 15.44 -5.86 14.63
N VAL A 32 14.14 -5.77 14.47
CA VAL A 32 13.34 -4.59 14.79
C VAL A 32 12.38 -4.94 15.92
N ARG A 33 12.36 -4.12 16.97
CA ARG A 33 11.29 -4.10 17.96
C ARG A 33 10.10 -3.39 17.34
N VAL A 34 9.05 -4.15 17.06
CA VAL A 34 7.85 -3.65 16.40
C VAL A 34 6.99 -2.86 17.38
N VAL A 35 6.61 -1.66 17.01
CA VAL A 35 5.65 -0.82 17.74
C VAL A 35 4.25 -0.96 17.14
N ALA A 36 4.16 -0.88 15.82
CA ALA A 36 2.92 -1.01 15.08
C ALA A 36 3.07 -1.94 13.89
N SER A 37 2.09 -2.80 13.66
CA SER A 37 1.99 -3.69 12.50
C SER A 37 0.78 -3.32 11.66
N GLY A 38 0.98 -3.16 10.34
CA GLY A 38 -0.08 -2.81 9.40
C GLY A 38 -0.70 -4.03 8.75
N VAL A 39 -2.02 -4.11 8.74
CA VAL A 39 -2.77 -5.20 8.08
C VAL A 39 -3.24 -4.75 6.70
N ASN A 40 -3.06 -5.62 5.70
CA ASN A 40 -3.44 -5.40 4.31
C ASN A 40 -4.31 -6.55 3.77
N PRO A 41 -5.04 -6.35 2.65
CA PRO A 41 -5.78 -7.45 2.01
C PRO A 41 -4.90 -8.65 1.66
N THR A 42 -3.65 -8.44 1.30
CA THR A 42 -2.71 -9.53 1.00
C THR A 42 -2.44 -10.44 2.20
N ASP A 43 -2.48 -9.90 3.43
CA ASP A 43 -2.18 -10.66 4.65
C ASP A 43 -3.31 -11.64 4.97
N TRP A 44 -4.58 -11.21 4.92
CA TRP A 44 -5.69 -12.11 5.16
C TRP A 44 -5.88 -13.10 3.99
N LYS A 45 -5.63 -12.69 2.73
CA LYS A 45 -5.69 -13.59 1.58
C LYS A 45 -4.66 -14.72 1.70
N ALA A 46 -3.41 -14.40 2.07
CA ALA A 46 -2.37 -15.40 2.29
C ALA A 46 -2.69 -16.35 3.46
N ARG A 47 -3.39 -15.85 4.49
CA ARG A 47 -3.85 -16.67 5.62
C ARG A 47 -5.05 -17.55 5.22
N SER A 48 -5.98 -17.02 4.40
CA SER A 48 -7.28 -17.67 4.18
C SER A 48 -7.19 -18.93 3.32
N GLU A 49 -6.27 -18.98 2.35
CA GLU A 49 -6.20 -20.05 1.35
C GLU A 49 -4.78 -20.27 0.82
N GLY A 50 -4.58 -21.39 0.12
CA GLY A 50 -3.31 -21.79 -0.46
C GLY A 50 -2.48 -22.70 0.44
N GLU A 51 -1.28 -23.04 0.00
CA GLU A 51 -0.31 -23.81 0.77
C GLU A 51 0.68 -22.89 1.46
N LEU A 52 1.00 -23.18 2.72
CA LEU A 52 2.04 -22.47 3.44
C LEU A 52 3.43 -22.90 2.93
N ALA A 53 4.29 -21.93 2.66
CA ALA A 53 5.69 -22.19 2.28
C ALA A 53 6.57 -22.59 3.50
N PHE A 54 6.06 -22.44 4.72
CA PHE A 54 6.74 -22.73 5.99
C PHE A 54 5.78 -23.44 6.95
N ASP A 55 6.31 -24.24 7.86
CA ASP A 55 5.50 -24.98 8.85
C ASP A 55 4.68 -24.08 9.75
N GLU A 56 5.17 -22.85 9.99
CA GLU A 56 4.53 -21.84 10.80
C GLU A 56 4.88 -20.45 10.25
N VAL A 57 3.93 -19.53 10.24
CA VAL A 57 4.10 -18.16 9.72
C VAL A 57 3.58 -17.14 10.73
N VAL A 58 4.35 -16.06 10.94
CA VAL A 58 3.88 -14.81 11.55
C VAL A 58 3.34 -13.91 10.43
N PRO A 59 2.08 -13.45 10.48
CA PRO A 59 1.50 -12.64 9.41
C PRO A 59 2.01 -11.21 9.39
N ASN A 60 1.53 -10.47 8.41
CA ASN A 60 1.67 -9.04 8.13
C ASN A 60 2.99 -8.62 7.50
N GLN A 61 2.83 -7.90 6.39
CA GLN A 61 3.93 -7.42 5.55
C GLN A 61 4.50 -6.08 6.01
N ASP A 62 3.67 -5.23 6.63
CA ASP A 62 3.98 -3.86 6.96
C ASP A 62 4.14 -3.68 8.46
N GLY A 63 5.02 -2.77 8.86
CA GLY A 63 5.18 -2.42 10.26
C GLY A 63 6.06 -1.20 10.45
N ALA A 64 6.17 -0.80 11.71
CA ALA A 64 7.08 0.25 12.14
C ALA A 64 7.59 -0.05 13.53
N GLY A 65 8.80 0.40 13.82
CA GLY A 65 9.42 0.15 15.10
C GLY A 65 10.81 0.74 15.22
N VAL A 66 11.59 0.18 16.14
CA VAL A 66 12.95 0.64 16.44
C VAL A 66 13.94 -0.50 16.20
N ILE A 67 15.01 -0.21 15.50
CA ILE A 67 16.10 -1.16 15.25
C ILE A 67 16.75 -1.53 16.58
N GLU A 68 16.76 -2.82 16.89
CA GLU A 68 17.26 -3.32 18.18
C GLU A 68 18.63 -3.98 18.04
N SER A 69 18.88 -4.68 16.93
CA SER A 69 20.20 -5.23 16.62
C SER A 69 20.40 -5.41 15.12
N LEU A 70 21.68 -5.41 14.71
CA LEU A 70 22.11 -5.55 13.33
C LEU A 70 22.92 -6.83 13.18
N GLY A 71 22.70 -7.55 12.09
CA GLY A 71 23.55 -8.64 11.66
C GLY A 71 24.82 -8.16 10.96
N ASP A 72 25.76 -9.07 10.76
CA ASP A 72 27.03 -8.76 10.10
C ASP A 72 26.83 -8.21 8.69
N GLY A 73 27.60 -7.20 8.33
CA GLY A 73 27.59 -6.59 6.98
C GLY A 73 26.46 -5.58 6.74
N VAL A 74 25.56 -5.33 7.69
CA VAL A 74 24.56 -4.27 7.56
C VAL A 74 25.23 -2.90 7.64
N THR A 75 24.89 -2.03 6.70
CA THR A 75 25.40 -0.65 6.62
C THR A 75 24.26 0.33 6.40
N GLY A 76 24.43 1.59 6.81
CA GLY A 76 23.43 2.64 6.61
C GLY A 76 22.27 2.64 7.61
N LEU A 77 22.26 1.72 8.56
CA LEU A 77 21.28 1.61 9.65
C LEU A 77 22.01 1.56 10.99
N ALA A 78 21.40 2.05 12.06
CA ALA A 78 21.96 2.03 13.41
C ALA A 78 20.94 1.50 14.43
N VAL A 79 21.45 0.89 15.50
CA VAL A 79 20.63 0.53 16.66
C VAL A 79 20.03 1.81 17.27
N GLY A 80 18.73 1.78 17.53
CA GLY A 80 17.96 2.93 18.00
C GLY A 80 17.28 3.73 16.89
N ASP A 81 17.61 3.50 15.60
CA ASP A 81 16.90 4.13 14.50
C ASP A 81 15.42 3.73 14.50
N ARG A 82 14.54 4.71 14.35
CA ARG A 82 13.12 4.50 14.05
C ARG A 82 13.00 4.13 12.57
N ALA A 83 12.20 3.11 12.26
CA ALA A 83 12.09 2.60 10.89
C ALA A 83 10.66 2.19 10.56
N TRP A 84 10.34 2.24 9.26
CA TRP A 84 9.21 1.53 8.68
C TRP A 84 9.69 0.33 7.87
N LEU A 85 8.83 -0.69 7.83
CA LEU A 85 9.13 -2.01 7.29
C LEU A 85 8.15 -2.33 6.17
N TYR A 86 8.64 -3.01 5.14
CA TYR A 86 7.81 -3.50 4.06
C TYR A 86 8.20 -4.92 3.66
N LEU A 87 7.24 -5.68 3.16
CA LEU A 87 7.40 -7.06 2.70
C LEU A 87 8.08 -7.98 3.75
N ALA A 88 7.81 -7.75 5.04
CA ALA A 88 8.48 -8.46 6.12
C ALA A 88 8.28 -9.99 6.05
N ALA A 89 7.05 -10.44 5.74
CA ALA A 89 6.72 -11.86 5.62
C ALA A 89 6.96 -12.43 4.20
N HIS A 90 7.34 -11.61 3.22
CA HIS A 90 7.50 -12.11 1.84
C HIS A 90 8.72 -13.03 1.69
N GLY A 91 8.46 -14.31 1.36
CA GLY A 91 9.48 -15.35 1.24
C GLY A 91 10.10 -15.76 2.57
N ARG A 92 9.44 -15.46 3.71
CA ARG A 92 9.93 -15.68 5.07
C ARG A 92 8.79 -16.10 6.01
N PRO A 93 9.08 -16.82 7.09
CA PRO A 93 8.07 -17.16 8.08
C PRO A 93 7.79 -16.04 9.10
N THR A 94 8.46 -14.88 9.01
CA THR A 94 8.47 -13.84 10.05
C THR A 94 7.93 -12.52 9.52
N GLY A 95 6.65 -12.23 9.77
CA GLY A 95 6.02 -10.94 9.52
C GLY A 95 6.13 -9.99 10.73
N THR A 96 5.26 -8.98 10.78
CA THR A 96 5.31 -7.91 11.78
C THR A 96 4.31 -8.08 12.95
N ALA A 97 3.44 -9.10 12.94
CA ALA A 97 2.52 -9.36 14.05
C ALA A 97 3.22 -10.06 15.24
N GLN A 98 4.31 -9.48 15.72
CA GLN A 98 5.13 -9.96 16.84
C GLN A 98 5.99 -8.83 17.42
N GLU A 99 6.43 -8.99 18.69
CA GLU A 99 7.20 -7.94 19.38
C GLU A 99 8.56 -7.65 18.72
N PHE A 100 9.23 -8.67 18.17
CA PHE A 100 10.48 -8.52 17.44
C PHE A 100 10.41 -9.29 16.13
N THR A 101 10.72 -8.62 15.02
CA THR A 101 10.85 -9.26 13.70
C THR A 101 12.28 -9.16 13.19
N VAL A 102 12.73 -10.20 12.48
CA VAL A 102 14.02 -10.21 11.78
C VAL A 102 13.74 -10.23 10.29
N LEU A 103 14.35 -9.30 9.55
CA LEU A 103 14.14 -9.19 8.12
C LEU A 103 15.40 -8.62 7.43
N PRO A 104 15.54 -8.77 6.09
CA PRO A 104 16.64 -8.20 5.32
C PRO A 104 16.73 -6.67 5.49
N ALA A 105 17.93 -6.14 5.60
CA ALA A 105 18.19 -4.72 5.82
C ALA A 105 17.62 -3.83 4.71
N ASP A 106 17.51 -4.32 3.48
CA ASP A 106 16.93 -3.62 2.33
C ASP A 106 15.41 -3.43 2.42
N ARG A 107 14.74 -4.08 3.40
CA ARG A 107 13.32 -3.91 3.71
C ARG A 107 13.06 -3.04 4.94
N VAL A 108 14.10 -2.44 5.49
CA VAL A 108 14.07 -1.56 6.65
C VAL A 108 14.47 -0.16 6.21
N VAL A 109 13.58 0.81 6.36
CA VAL A 109 13.80 2.19 5.91
C VAL A 109 13.74 3.12 7.11
N THR A 110 14.81 3.89 7.33
CA THR A 110 14.87 4.85 8.43
C THR A 110 13.76 5.88 8.31
N LEU A 111 13.01 6.07 9.39
CA LEU A 111 11.91 7.00 9.47
C LEU A 111 12.45 8.43 9.70
N PRO A 112 12.01 9.43 8.93
CA PRO A 112 12.36 10.82 9.19
C PRO A 112 11.93 11.27 10.59
N GLU A 113 12.69 12.21 11.17
CA GLU A 113 12.35 12.80 12.46
C GLU A 113 10.95 13.45 12.46
N GLY A 114 10.21 13.27 13.55
CA GLY A 114 8.85 13.85 13.70
C GLY A 114 7.74 13.06 13.01
N ILE A 115 8.04 11.96 12.32
CA ILE A 115 7.01 11.09 11.73
C ILE A 115 6.59 10.02 12.76
N ASP A 116 5.29 9.89 12.99
CA ASP A 116 4.72 8.93 13.93
C ASP A 116 4.71 7.49 13.37
N PHE A 117 4.68 6.50 14.27
CA PHE A 117 4.63 5.08 13.87
C PHE A 117 3.31 4.69 13.21
N ASP A 118 2.22 5.43 13.43
CA ASP A 118 0.94 5.28 12.70
C ASP A 118 1.13 5.49 11.20
N VAL A 119 1.78 6.61 10.83
CA VAL A 119 2.14 6.92 9.45
C VAL A 119 3.04 5.81 8.92
N ALA A 120 4.11 5.50 9.65
CA ALA A 120 5.12 4.52 9.27
C ALA A 120 4.53 3.13 8.97
N ALA A 121 3.67 2.60 9.85
CA ALA A 121 3.03 1.29 9.68
C ALA A 121 1.90 1.29 8.61
N SER A 122 1.54 2.47 8.09
CA SER A 122 0.55 2.62 7.02
C SER A 122 1.18 2.68 5.62
N LEU A 123 2.51 2.76 5.51
CA LEU A 123 3.24 2.97 4.24
C LEU A 123 3.39 1.68 3.43
N GLY A 124 4.17 0.75 3.88
CA GLY A 124 4.60 -0.50 3.24
C GLY A 124 3.88 -0.85 1.94
N VAL A 125 3.06 -1.88 1.94
CA VAL A 125 2.31 -2.32 0.75
C VAL A 125 1.49 -1.19 0.12
N PRO A 126 0.72 -0.35 0.85
CA PRO A 126 -0.11 0.66 0.20
C PRO A 126 0.67 1.74 -0.55
N ALA A 127 1.62 2.41 0.10
CA ALA A 127 2.33 3.52 -0.53
C ALA A 127 3.30 3.04 -1.62
N MET A 128 3.96 1.89 -1.44
CA MET A 128 4.84 1.33 -2.46
C MET A 128 4.06 0.84 -3.69
N THR A 129 2.87 0.28 -3.51
CA THR A 129 1.97 -0.07 -4.63
C THR A 129 1.52 1.18 -5.38
N ALA A 130 1.11 2.22 -4.65
CA ALA A 130 0.72 3.50 -5.22
C ALA A 130 1.88 4.15 -5.99
N HIS A 131 3.08 4.19 -5.41
CA HIS A 131 4.28 4.69 -6.07
C HIS A 131 4.54 3.94 -7.38
N ARG A 132 4.53 2.60 -7.34
CA ARG A 132 4.76 1.79 -8.54
C ARG A 132 3.69 2.03 -9.60
N ALA A 133 2.42 2.14 -9.23
CA ALA A 133 1.34 2.43 -10.17
C ALA A 133 1.52 3.78 -10.88
N LEU A 134 2.12 4.77 -10.21
CA LEU A 134 2.40 6.08 -10.76
C LEU A 134 3.71 6.16 -11.58
N THR A 135 4.61 5.18 -11.44
CA THR A 135 5.94 5.18 -12.09
C THR A 135 6.13 4.07 -13.13
N VAL A 136 5.12 3.25 -13.38
CA VAL A 136 5.21 2.13 -14.34
C VAL A 136 4.86 2.53 -15.77
N HIS A 137 4.69 3.79 -16.02
CA HIS A 137 4.26 4.34 -17.30
C HIS A 137 5.45 4.60 -18.23
N GLU A 138 5.34 4.19 -19.51
CA GLU A 138 6.43 4.30 -20.50
C GLU A 138 6.91 5.73 -20.76
N GLN A 139 5.99 6.69 -20.76
CA GLN A 139 6.29 8.12 -20.97
C GLN A 139 6.23 8.92 -19.66
N GLY A 140 6.20 8.24 -18.53
CA GLY A 140 6.15 8.84 -17.21
C GLY A 140 7.51 8.85 -16.52
N PRO A 141 7.57 9.44 -15.33
CA PRO A 141 8.77 9.41 -14.52
C PRO A 141 9.02 8.01 -13.95
N ALA A 142 10.28 7.59 -13.88
CA ALA A 142 10.69 6.39 -13.15
C ALA A 142 10.77 6.63 -11.63
N ARG A 143 10.80 7.90 -11.21
CA ARG A 143 10.90 8.37 -9.82
C ARG A 143 9.86 9.46 -9.56
N LEU A 144 9.35 9.53 -8.33
CA LEU A 144 8.47 10.61 -7.90
C LEU A 144 9.26 11.68 -7.14
N GLY A 145 8.83 12.91 -7.33
CA GLY A 145 9.35 14.08 -6.65
C GLY A 145 8.44 15.26 -6.96
N PRO A 146 8.65 16.43 -6.35
CA PRO A 146 7.89 17.62 -6.70
C PRO A 146 7.89 17.84 -8.22
N ASP A 147 6.69 18.10 -8.77
CA ASP A 147 6.46 18.36 -10.20
C ASP A 147 6.76 17.21 -11.19
N ALA A 148 7.12 16.01 -10.71
CA ALA A 148 7.41 14.85 -11.57
C ALA A 148 6.23 14.44 -12.46
N LEU A 149 4.99 14.72 -12.04
CA LEU A 149 3.74 14.49 -12.78
C LEU A 149 3.04 15.80 -13.19
N SER A 150 3.77 16.92 -13.23
CA SER A 150 3.21 18.20 -13.63
C SER A 150 2.56 18.14 -15.01
N GLY A 151 1.34 18.69 -15.14
CA GLY A 151 0.55 18.63 -16.36
C GLY A 151 -0.08 17.27 -16.67
N ARG A 152 0.06 16.27 -15.79
CA ARG A 152 -0.63 14.98 -15.92
C ARG A 152 -1.93 14.97 -15.14
N VAL A 153 -2.93 14.26 -15.68
CA VAL A 153 -4.18 13.94 -14.98
C VAL A 153 -4.12 12.46 -14.59
N VAL A 154 -4.30 12.18 -13.30
CA VAL A 154 -4.31 10.83 -12.74
C VAL A 154 -5.71 10.49 -12.26
N LEU A 155 -6.26 9.37 -12.71
CA LEU A 155 -7.50 8.79 -12.21
C LEU A 155 -7.15 7.73 -11.16
N VAL A 156 -7.67 7.88 -9.93
CA VAL A 156 -7.51 6.92 -8.85
C VAL A 156 -8.84 6.23 -8.60
N GLN A 157 -8.97 5.00 -9.02
CA GLN A 157 -10.13 4.16 -8.73
C GLN A 157 -10.11 3.69 -7.27
N GLY A 158 -11.21 3.86 -6.55
CA GLY A 158 -11.29 3.50 -5.14
C GLY A 158 -10.47 4.41 -4.21
N GLY A 159 -10.56 5.73 -4.38
CA GLY A 159 -9.73 6.74 -3.71
C GLY A 159 -9.76 6.74 -2.18
N ALA A 160 -10.74 6.10 -1.53
CA ALA A 160 -10.83 6.01 -0.07
C ALA A 160 -10.18 4.74 0.53
N GLY A 161 -9.62 3.83 -0.29
CA GLY A 161 -8.82 2.70 0.16
C GLY A 161 -7.38 3.12 0.48
N ALA A 162 -6.63 2.31 1.23
CA ALA A 162 -5.27 2.67 1.65
C ALA A 162 -4.31 2.93 0.47
N VAL A 163 -4.35 2.11 -0.59
CA VAL A 163 -3.57 2.36 -1.83
C VAL A 163 -4.08 3.60 -2.56
N GLY A 164 -5.41 3.75 -2.69
CA GLY A 164 -6.02 4.92 -3.34
C GLY A 164 -5.67 6.22 -2.64
N HIS A 165 -5.73 6.24 -1.31
CA HIS A 165 -5.31 7.37 -0.48
C HIS A 165 -3.83 7.75 -0.73
N ALA A 166 -2.93 6.78 -0.65
CA ALA A 166 -1.51 7.00 -0.91
C ALA A 166 -1.25 7.47 -2.36
N ALA A 167 -2.00 6.92 -3.34
CA ALA A 167 -1.90 7.33 -4.74
C ALA A 167 -2.36 8.78 -4.96
N ILE A 168 -3.45 9.21 -4.29
CA ILE A 168 -3.90 10.61 -4.31
C ILE A 168 -2.78 11.50 -3.78
N GLN A 169 -2.27 11.22 -2.59
CA GLN A 169 -1.27 12.05 -1.93
C GLN A 169 0.04 12.12 -2.72
N LEU A 170 0.57 10.98 -3.18
CA LEU A 170 1.79 10.94 -3.99
C LEU A 170 1.62 11.65 -5.33
N ALA A 171 0.48 11.49 -6.01
CA ALA A 171 0.22 12.14 -7.28
C ALA A 171 0.08 13.67 -7.12
N VAL A 172 -0.59 14.13 -6.04
CA VAL A 172 -0.70 15.57 -5.71
C VAL A 172 0.67 16.15 -5.37
N TRP A 173 1.47 15.47 -4.55
CA TRP A 173 2.84 15.89 -4.22
C TRP A 173 3.73 15.97 -5.47
N ALA A 174 3.50 15.07 -6.42
CA ALA A 174 4.21 15.07 -7.71
C ALA A 174 3.63 16.06 -8.75
N GLY A 175 2.65 16.91 -8.39
CA GLY A 175 2.13 17.98 -9.24
C GLY A 175 1.05 17.56 -10.23
N ALA A 176 0.46 16.36 -10.10
CA ALA A 176 -0.63 15.92 -10.97
C ALA A 176 -1.97 16.56 -10.58
N THR A 177 -2.88 16.68 -11.55
CA THR A 177 -4.30 16.83 -11.27
C THR A 177 -4.90 15.46 -10.99
N VAL A 178 -5.53 15.28 -9.82
CA VAL A 178 -6.07 14.00 -9.37
C VAL A 178 -7.58 13.97 -9.40
N ILE A 179 -8.13 12.99 -10.11
CA ILE A 179 -9.54 12.61 -10.08
C ILE A 179 -9.64 11.30 -9.29
N ALA A 180 -10.50 11.23 -8.28
CA ALA A 180 -10.74 10.01 -7.52
C ALA A 180 -12.17 9.51 -7.71
N THR A 181 -12.37 8.20 -7.82
CA THR A 181 -13.71 7.61 -7.80
C THR A 181 -13.99 6.91 -6.47
N VAL A 182 -15.23 7.00 -6.00
CA VAL A 182 -15.67 6.44 -4.73
C VAL A 182 -17.12 5.98 -4.79
N SER A 183 -17.54 5.12 -3.83
CA SER A 183 -18.89 4.51 -3.80
C SER A 183 -19.90 5.24 -2.92
N SER A 184 -19.51 6.24 -2.13
CA SER A 184 -20.41 6.96 -1.20
C SER A 184 -19.94 8.37 -0.90
N ASP A 185 -20.84 9.20 -0.32
CA ASP A 185 -20.51 10.57 0.08
C ASP A 185 -19.46 10.60 1.21
N ALA A 186 -19.54 9.68 2.17
CA ALA A 186 -18.56 9.56 3.23
C ALA A 186 -17.15 9.28 2.66
N LYS A 187 -17.04 8.35 1.70
CA LYS A 187 -15.79 8.07 0.99
C LYS A 187 -15.33 9.24 0.11
N ALA A 188 -16.28 10.03 -0.43
CA ALA A 188 -15.95 11.21 -1.21
C ALA A 188 -15.26 12.27 -0.35
N GLU A 189 -15.72 12.44 0.89
CA GLU A 189 -15.07 13.36 1.81
C GLU A 189 -13.64 12.91 2.16
N LEU A 190 -13.44 11.62 2.43
CA LEU A 190 -12.09 11.06 2.67
C LEU A 190 -11.15 11.33 1.49
N ALA A 191 -11.60 11.11 0.25
CA ALA A 191 -10.79 11.35 -0.93
C ALA A 191 -10.45 12.84 -1.14
N ARG A 192 -11.40 13.77 -0.82
CA ARG A 192 -11.13 15.21 -0.86
C ARG A 192 -10.11 15.63 0.18
N VAL A 193 -10.26 15.15 1.41
CA VAL A 193 -9.31 15.43 2.51
C VAL A 193 -7.93 14.87 2.21
N ALA A 194 -7.84 13.72 1.52
CA ALA A 194 -6.58 13.16 1.03
C ALA A 194 -5.90 14.03 -0.06
N GLY A 195 -6.62 15.02 -0.62
CA GLY A 195 -6.08 15.97 -1.60
C GLY A 195 -6.57 15.76 -3.04
N ALA A 196 -7.53 14.85 -3.30
CA ALA A 196 -8.08 14.70 -4.65
C ALA A 196 -8.73 16.02 -5.12
N HIS A 197 -8.31 16.51 -6.28
CA HIS A 197 -8.83 17.76 -6.87
C HIS A 197 -10.28 17.62 -7.28
N HIS A 198 -10.65 16.45 -7.78
CA HIS A 198 -12.00 16.11 -8.20
C HIS A 198 -12.37 14.73 -7.65
N VAL A 199 -13.61 14.60 -7.19
CA VAL A 199 -14.14 13.31 -6.73
C VAL A 199 -15.45 13.02 -7.44
N VAL A 200 -15.52 11.86 -8.08
CA VAL A 200 -16.70 11.39 -8.83
C VAL A 200 -17.23 10.11 -8.16
N ARG A 201 -18.54 10.06 -7.95
CA ARG A 201 -19.16 8.89 -7.32
C ARG A 201 -19.63 7.89 -8.36
N TYR A 202 -19.51 6.59 -8.01
CA TYR A 202 -20.17 5.49 -8.72
C TYR A 202 -21.13 4.75 -7.75
N PRO A 203 -22.13 4.00 -8.25
CA PRO A 203 -22.53 3.88 -9.65
C PRO A 203 -23.18 5.16 -10.17
N ASP A 204 -22.77 5.58 -11.36
CA ASP A 204 -23.35 6.73 -12.05
C ASP A 204 -23.20 6.47 -13.56
N ASP A 205 -24.30 6.41 -14.29
CA ASP A 205 -24.29 6.13 -15.74
C ASP A 205 -23.56 7.22 -16.54
N SER A 206 -23.39 8.41 -15.96
CA SER A 206 -22.66 9.54 -16.54
C SER A 206 -21.17 9.61 -16.10
N LEU A 207 -20.64 8.58 -15.44
CA LEU A 207 -19.29 8.63 -14.86
C LEU A 207 -18.21 8.98 -15.89
N ALA A 208 -18.25 8.38 -17.08
CA ALA A 208 -17.31 8.70 -18.17
C ALA A 208 -17.43 10.15 -18.65
N GLU A 209 -18.66 10.65 -18.80
CA GLU A 209 -18.92 12.03 -19.22
C GLU A 209 -18.35 13.02 -18.19
N ARG A 210 -18.62 12.80 -16.91
CA ARG A 210 -18.11 13.64 -15.82
C ARG A 210 -16.58 13.66 -15.74
N ILE A 211 -15.93 12.52 -15.95
CA ILE A 211 -14.46 12.45 -16.00
C ILE A 211 -13.95 13.25 -17.22
N ARG A 212 -14.60 13.14 -18.38
CA ARG A 212 -14.22 13.90 -19.58
C ARG A 212 -14.48 15.40 -19.47
N GLU A 213 -15.50 15.83 -18.74
CA GLU A 213 -15.71 17.25 -18.43
C GLU A 213 -14.53 17.84 -17.65
N ILE A 214 -13.94 17.04 -16.71
CA ILE A 214 -12.78 17.44 -15.92
C ILE A 214 -11.48 17.33 -16.75
N ALA A 215 -11.35 16.28 -17.55
CA ALA A 215 -10.19 15.95 -18.36
C ALA A 215 -10.60 15.77 -19.84
N PRO A 216 -10.83 16.86 -20.59
CA PRO A 216 -11.31 16.79 -22.00
C PRO A 216 -10.36 16.02 -22.93
N ASP A 217 -9.05 16.10 -22.69
CA ASP A 217 -8.02 15.37 -23.44
C ASP A 217 -7.79 13.94 -22.93
N GLY A 218 -8.53 13.54 -21.88
CA GLY A 218 -8.44 12.26 -21.19
C GLY A 218 -7.45 12.23 -20.04
N VAL A 219 -7.51 11.14 -19.25
CA VAL A 219 -6.58 10.92 -18.13
C VAL A 219 -5.32 10.20 -18.62
N HIS A 220 -4.17 10.54 -18.06
CA HIS A 220 -2.87 10.00 -18.49
C HIS A 220 -2.55 8.66 -17.80
N HIS A 221 -2.91 8.53 -16.54
CA HIS A 221 -2.66 7.34 -15.71
C HIS A 221 -3.92 6.96 -14.95
N VAL A 222 -4.20 5.66 -14.91
CA VAL A 222 -5.23 5.08 -14.05
C VAL A 222 -4.56 4.16 -13.02
N VAL A 223 -4.82 4.42 -11.74
CA VAL A 223 -4.46 3.54 -10.62
C VAL A 223 -5.70 2.71 -10.31
N GLU A 224 -5.69 1.41 -10.70
CA GLU A 224 -6.90 0.59 -10.80
C GLU A 224 -6.94 -0.55 -9.78
N VAL A 225 -8.04 -0.63 -9.02
CA VAL A 225 -8.27 -1.64 -7.96
C VAL A 225 -9.29 -2.70 -8.37
N ALA A 226 -10.12 -2.46 -9.37
CA ALA A 226 -11.23 -3.31 -9.79
C ALA A 226 -11.37 -3.41 -11.33
N PRO A 227 -10.32 -3.87 -12.05
CA PRO A 227 -10.31 -3.88 -13.51
C PRO A 227 -11.44 -4.70 -14.12
N ALA A 228 -11.94 -5.73 -13.42
CA ALA A 228 -13.09 -6.52 -13.84
C ALA A 228 -14.36 -5.69 -14.07
N GLN A 229 -14.52 -4.59 -13.35
CA GLN A 229 -15.65 -3.66 -13.49
C GLN A 229 -15.34 -2.46 -14.38
N ASN A 230 -14.11 -1.94 -14.29
CA ASN A 230 -13.79 -0.62 -14.79
C ASN A 230 -13.07 -0.61 -16.15
N ALA A 231 -12.62 -1.76 -16.68
CA ALA A 231 -11.76 -1.81 -17.86
C ALA A 231 -12.31 -1.04 -19.08
N ALA A 232 -13.61 -1.10 -19.32
CA ALA A 232 -14.23 -0.35 -20.44
C ALA A 232 -14.24 1.17 -20.18
N LEU A 233 -14.62 1.58 -18.97
CA LEU A 233 -14.58 2.97 -18.51
C LEU A 233 -13.17 3.54 -18.59
N ASP A 234 -12.18 2.81 -18.07
CA ASP A 234 -10.80 3.27 -18.04
C ASP A 234 -10.28 3.57 -19.43
N VAL A 235 -10.49 2.66 -20.39
CA VAL A 235 -10.11 2.91 -21.78
C VAL A 235 -10.90 4.07 -22.39
N GLU A 236 -12.16 4.20 -22.05
CA GLU A 236 -13.01 5.27 -22.56
C GLU A 236 -12.51 6.66 -22.16
N VAL A 237 -12.09 6.84 -20.91
CA VAL A 237 -11.64 8.13 -20.37
C VAL A 237 -10.14 8.38 -20.53
N LEU A 238 -9.36 7.37 -20.94
CA LEU A 238 -7.92 7.46 -21.08
C LEU A 238 -7.51 8.38 -22.24
N ALA A 239 -6.47 9.16 -22.05
CA ALA A 239 -5.79 9.91 -23.08
C ALA A 239 -5.04 8.98 -24.05
N ASN A 240 -4.65 9.51 -25.22
CA ASN A 240 -3.76 8.78 -26.13
C ASN A 240 -2.41 8.50 -25.46
N HIS A 241 -1.87 7.28 -25.60
CA HIS A 241 -0.69 6.76 -24.91
C HIS A 241 -0.80 6.68 -23.38
N GLY A 242 -2.02 6.71 -22.84
CA GLY A 242 -2.24 6.54 -21.42
C GLY A 242 -2.00 5.12 -20.93
N SER A 243 -1.85 4.95 -19.63
CA SER A 243 -1.63 3.65 -18.99
C SER A 243 -2.61 3.38 -17.85
N ILE A 244 -2.94 2.11 -17.69
CA ILE A 244 -3.79 1.56 -16.63
C ILE A 244 -2.94 0.58 -15.83
N ALA A 245 -2.62 0.94 -14.58
CA ALA A 245 -1.87 0.08 -13.65
C ALA A 245 -2.86 -0.56 -12.67
N TYR A 246 -3.11 -1.85 -12.82
CA TYR A 246 -4.01 -2.59 -11.93
C TYR A 246 -3.24 -3.46 -10.94
N TYR A 247 -3.66 -3.42 -9.67
CA TYR A 247 -2.92 -4.05 -8.56
C TYR A 247 -3.79 -4.97 -7.69
N ALA A 248 -5.07 -5.10 -8.00
CA ALA A 248 -6.01 -5.94 -7.25
C ALA A 248 -7.03 -6.56 -8.20
N ASN A 249 -7.74 -7.56 -7.68
CA ASN A 249 -8.78 -8.31 -8.38
C ASN A 249 -10.17 -8.09 -7.76
N ASN A 250 -10.42 -6.89 -7.25
CA ASN A 250 -11.73 -6.60 -6.66
C ASN A 250 -12.84 -6.82 -7.70
N ASN A 251 -13.85 -7.59 -7.29
CA ASN A 251 -15.02 -7.96 -8.09
C ASN A 251 -14.76 -8.89 -9.30
N GLY A 252 -13.62 -9.54 -9.38
CA GLY A 252 -13.35 -10.58 -10.38
C GLY A 252 -11.90 -10.79 -10.74
N ASP A 253 -11.57 -11.99 -11.18
CA ASP A 253 -10.22 -12.41 -11.56
C ASP A 253 -9.92 -12.22 -13.06
N GLU A 254 -10.94 -11.88 -13.84
CA GLU A 254 -10.84 -11.68 -15.28
C GLU A 254 -11.51 -10.36 -15.69
N PHE A 255 -11.00 -9.71 -16.72
CA PHE A 255 -11.64 -8.55 -17.34
C PHE A 255 -11.57 -8.60 -18.86
N THR A 256 -12.52 -7.92 -19.52
CA THR A 256 -12.55 -7.78 -20.97
C THR A 256 -12.13 -6.36 -21.36
N ALA A 257 -11.04 -6.25 -22.10
CA ALA A 257 -10.56 -4.97 -22.64
C ALA A 257 -11.15 -4.71 -24.04
N PRO A 258 -11.66 -3.51 -24.35
CA PRO A 258 -12.14 -3.14 -25.67
C PRO A 258 -10.96 -2.98 -26.64
N ILE A 259 -10.76 -3.95 -27.53
CA ILE A 259 -9.58 -4.05 -28.41
C ILE A 259 -9.43 -2.79 -29.28
N ILE A 260 -10.45 -2.44 -30.06
CA ILE A 260 -10.37 -1.32 -31.02
C ILE A 260 -10.07 0.01 -30.29
N ALA A 261 -10.77 0.29 -29.18
CA ALA A 261 -10.56 1.50 -28.41
C ALA A 261 -9.16 1.51 -27.75
N SER A 262 -8.67 0.35 -27.31
CA SER A 262 -7.34 0.23 -26.69
C SER A 262 -6.21 0.48 -27.69
N PHE A 263 -6.22 -0.17 -28.87
CA PHE A 263 -5.13 0.06 -29.83
C PHE A 263 -5.23 1.43 -30.51
N ALA A 264 -6.43 1.99 -30.69
CA ALA A 264 -6.59 3.34 -31.24
C ALA A 264 -5.96 4.43 -30.36
N LYS A 265 -5.87 4.18 -29.04
CA LYS A 265 -5.23 5.08 -28.07
C LYS A 265 -3.83 4.64 -27.67
N ASN A 266 -3.29 3.54 -28.21
CA ASN A 266 -2.02 2.95 -27.77
C ASN A 266 -1.99 2.71 -26.26
N VAL A 267 -3.08 2.14 -25.71
CA VAL A 267 -3.26 1.91 -24.27
C VAL A 267 -2.21 0.91 -23.76
N ARG A 268 -1.63 1.22 -22.63
CA ARG A 268 -0.79 0.29 -21.88
C ARG A 268 -1.56 -0.28 -20.69
N TRP A 269 -1.68 -1.59 -20.64
CA TRP A 269 -2.19 -2.34 -19.50
C TRP A 269 -1.01 -2.92 -18.71
N GLN A 270 -0.94 -2.59 -17.43
CA GLN A 270 0.16 -3.05 -16.58
C GLN A 270 -0.40 -3.69 -15.30
N GLY A 271 -0.28 -5.02 -15.20
CA GLY A 271 -0.48 -5.74 -13.94
C GLY A 271 0.67 -5.44 -12.97
N LEU A 272 0.34 -5.24 -11.72
CA LEU A 272 1.29 -4.89 -10.68
C LEU A 272 1.10 -5.79 -9.46
N LEU A 273 2.14 -6.54 -9.12
CA LEU A 273 2.24 -7.28 -7.87
C LEU A 273 3.55 -6.87 -7.19
N LEU A 274 3.45 -6.16 -6.07
CA LEU A 274 4.60 -5.56 -5.38
C LEU A 274 5.72 -6.58 -5.08
N TYR A 275 5.34 -7.82 -4.81
CA TYR A 275 6.26 -8.93 -4.47
C TYR A 275 7.19 -9.36 -5.62
N THR A 276 6.90 -8.96 -6.85
CA THR A 276 7.60 -9.39 -8.06
C THR A 276 8.19 -8.24 -8.89
N VAL A 277 8.14 -7.00 -8.39
CA VAL A 277 8.65 -5.84 -9.16
C VAL A 277 10.17 -5.73 -9.19
N GLY A 278 10.89 -6.48 -8.35
CA GLY A 278 12.34 -6.44 -8.26
C GLY A 278 12.89 -5.38 -7.29
N ALA A 279 14.18 -5.44 -7.00
CA ALA A 279 14.81 -4.63 -5.96
C ALA A 279 14.89 -3.14 -6.32
N GLU A 280 15.29 -2.81 -7.55
CA GLU A 280 15.49 -1.41 -7.98
C GLU A 280 14.22 -0.56 -7.86
N PRO A 281 13.03 -0.99 -8.37
CA PRO A 281 11.79 -0.23 -8.16
C PRO A 281 11.35 -0.15 -6.70
N LEU A 282 11.63 -1.18 -5.88
CA LEU A 282 11.31 -1.14 -4.45
C LEU A 282 12.18 -0.12 -3.72
N GLN A 283 13.48 -0.08 -3.99
CA GLN A 283 14.39 0.91 -3.43
C GLN A 283 14.00 2.33 -3.87
N ALA A 284 13.72 2.53 -5.15
CA ALA A 284 13.25 3.81 -5.68
C ALA A 284 11.97 4.28 -4.95
N ALA A 285 11.01 3.38 -4.75
CA ALA A 285 9.79 3.69 -4.01
C ALA A 285 10.08 4.07 -2.55
N ALA A 286 10.95 3.34 -1.85
CA ALA A 286 11.31 3.64 -0.47
C ALA A 286 11.97 5.02 -0.32
N GLU A 287 12.87 5.39 -1.24
CA GLU A 287 13.54 6.69 -1.27
C GLU A 287 12.54 7.84 -1.55
N ASP A 288 11.67 7.69 -2.56
CA ASP A 288 10.70 8.71 -2.96
C ASP A 288 9.61 8.90 -1.90
N ILE A 289 9.12 7.81 -1.29
CA ILE A 289 8.19 7.85 -0.15
C ILE A 289 8.83 8.57 1.04
N THR A 290 10.11 8.30 1.32
CA THR A 290 10.85 8.99 2.37
C THR A 290 10.97 10.50 2.08
N ALA A 291 11.17 10.89 0.82
CA ALA A 291 11.17 12.30 0.42
C ALA A 291 9.78 12.94 0.58
N ALA A 292 8.71 12.24 0.22
CA ALA A 292 7.33 12.68 0.41
C ALA A 292 6.97 12.84 1.91
N LEU A 293 7.44 11.93 2.77
CA LEU A 293 7.30 12.05 4.23
C LEU A 293 7.98 13.30 4.76
N ARG A 294 9.22 13.59 4.36
CA ARG A 294 9.95 14.81 4.74
C ARG A 294 9.23 16.07 4.29
N ALA A 295 8.50 16.00 3.19
CA ALA A 295 7.67 17.10 2.69
C ALA A 295 6.30 17.21 3.38
N GLY A 296 5.97 16.30 4.33
CA GLY A 296 4.66 16.23 4.98
C GLY A 296 3.52 15.81 4.06
N ALA A 297 3.82 15.13 2.95
CA ALA A 297 2.86 14.81 1.89
C ALA A 297 2.05 13.53 2.13
N LEU A 298 2.38 12.74 3.15
CA LEU A 298 1.75 11.43 3.43
C LEU A 298 1.15 11.36 4.86
N PRO A 299 0.33 12.33 5.29
CA PRO A 299 -0.37 12.22 6.57
C PRO A 299 -1.42 11.11 6.53
N VAL A 300 -1.72 10.53 7.70
CA VAL A 300 -2.77 9.54 7.91
C VAL A 300 -3.73 9.99 9.01
N GLY A 301 -4.76 9.21 9.27
CA GLY A 301 -5.82 9.53 10.22
C GLY A 301 -7.05 10.11 9.53
N GLU A 302 -8.13 10.26 10.28
CA GLU A 302 -9.42 10.74 9.75
C GLU A 302 -9.30 12.15 9.16
N SER A 303 -8.55 13.04 9.81
CA SER A 303 -8.28 14.40 9.34
C SER A 303 -7.44 14.49 8.08
N ALA A 304 -6.81 13.38 7.67
CA ALA A 304 -6.03 13.24 6.44
C ALA A 304 -6.71 12.34 5.40
N GLY A 305 -7.94 11.87 5.66
CA GLY A 305 -8.71 11.04 4.73
C GLY A 305 -8.40 9.54 4.79
N LEU A 306 -7.65 9.07 5.79
CA LEU A 306 -7.40 7.64 6.05
C LEU A 306 -7.67 7.31 7.52
N PRO A 307 -8.92 6.98 7.90
CA PRO A 307 -9.23 6.55 9.26
C PRO A 307 -8.34 5.38 9.70
N LEU A 308 -7.87 5.39 10.96
CA LEU A 308 -7.05 4.34 11.54
C LEU A 308 -7.89 3.50 12.51
N HIS A 309 -7.84 2.18 12.33
CA HIS A 309 -8.53 1.20 13.18
C HIS A 309 -7.49 0.39 13.95
N TRP A 310 -7.41 0.61 15.26
CA TRP A 310 -6.42 0.00 16.12
C TRP A 310 -6.93 -1.24 16.84
N PHE A 311 -6.10 -2.29 16.86
CA PHE A 311 -6.31 -3.52 17.60
C PHE A 311 -5.07 -3.83 18.45
N PRO A 312 -5.21 -4.42 19.65
CA PRO A 312 -4.06 -4.97 20.35
C PRO A 312 -3.52 -6.23 19.63
N LEU A 313 -2.28 -6.62 19.90
CA LEU A 313 -1.64 -7.79 19.28
C LEU A 313 -2.46 -9.06 19.45
N GLU A 314 -3.05 -9.26 20.62
CA GLU A 314 -3.89 -10.41 20.98
C GLU A 314 -5.17 -10.49 20.11
N GLU A 315 -5.62 -9.39 19.52
CA GLU A 315 -6.79 -9.28 18.66
C GLU A 315 -6.46 -9.26 17.16
N THR A 316 -5.29 -9.76 16.76
CA THR A 316 -4.90 -9.82 15.34
C THR A 316 -5.93 -10.53 14.46
N ALA A 317 -6.61 -11.55 14.98
CA ALA A 317 -7.72 -12.22 14.27
C ALA A 317 -8.82 -11.23 13.90
N ALA A 318 -9.27 -10.41 14.85
CA ALA A 318 -10.31 -9.39 14.61
C ALA A 318 -9.80 -8.28 13.67
N ALA A 319 -8.52 -7.93 13.73
CA ALA A 319 -7.90 -7.00 12.79
C ALA A 319 -7.93 -7.53 11.34
N HIS A 320 -7.63 -8.81 11.13
CA HIS A 320 -7.74 -9.46 9.83
C HIS A 320 -9.20 -9.51 9.34
N ASP A 321 -10.16 -9.85 10.21
CA ASP A 321 -11.60 -9.85 9.88
C ASP A 321 -12.09 -8.46 9.47
N ALA A 322 -11.62 -7.40 10.12
CA ALA A 322 -11.95 -6.03 9.76
C ALA A 322 -11.48 -5.67 8.33
N VAL A 323 -10.27 -6.08 7.94
CA VAL A 323 -9.77 -5.87 6.56
C VAL A 323 -10.54 -6.75 5.56
N GLU A 324 -10.77 -8.01 5.89
CA GLU A 324 -11.53 -8.97 5.06
C GLU A 324 -12.96 -8.50 4.80
N SER A 325 -13.61 -7.89 5.79
CA SER A 325 -14.95 -7.29 5.66
C SER A 325 -14.98 -5.95 4.91
N GLY A 326 -13.81 -5.42 4.51
CA GLY A 326 -13.70 -4.21 3.70
C GLY A 326 -13.87 -2.91 4.48
N VAL A 327 -13.40 -2.84 5.73
CA VAL A 327 -13.38 -1.60 6.50
C VAL A 327 -12.66 -0.49 5.73
N THR A 328 -13.22 0.72 5.74
CA THR A 328 -12.62 1.87 5.06
C THR A 328 -11.55 2.50 5.96
N GLY A 329 -10.33 2.65 5.44
CA GLY A 329 -9.20 3.17 6.20
C GLY A 329 -8.04 2.18 6.27
N LYS A 330 -7.19 2.33 7.27
CA LYS A 330 -6.06 1.43 7.55
C LYS A 330 -6.27 0.73 8.90
N VAL A 331 -6.07 -0.59 8.91
CA VAL A 331 -6.06 -1.39 10.14
C VAL A 331 -4.62 -1.51 10.62
N LEU A 332 -4.43 -1.20 11.89
CA LEU A 332 -3.13 -1.25 12.59
C LEU A 332 -3.26 -2.10 13.86
N ILE A 333 -2.20 -2.81 14.17
CA ILE A 333 -2.05 -3.60 15.40
C ILE A 333 -1.02 -2.91 16.27
N ARG A 334 -1.38 -2.60 17.51
CA ARG A 334 -0.46 -2.13 18.53
C ARG A 334 0.28 -3.32 19.11
N VAL A 335 1.58 -3.39 18.85
CA VAL A 335 2.44 -4.50 19.27
C VAL A 335 3.16 -4.15 20.59
N ALA A 336 3.70 -2.94 20.69
CA ALA A 336 4.35 -2.43 21.89
C ALA A 336 4.09 -0.92 22.06
N ASP A 337 4.36 -0.41 23.25
CA ASP A 337 4.37 1.04 23.49
C ASP A 337 5.59 1.69 22.83
N GLU A 338 5.45 2.96 22.45
CA GLU A 338 6.54 3.75 21.85
C GLU A 338 7.70 4.00 22.82
N THR A 339 7.38 4.06 24.12
CA THR A 339 8.34 4.34 25.18
C THR A 339 8.99 3.07 25.71
N VAL A 340 10.27 2.92 25.45
CA VAL A 340 11.20 2.17 26.31
C VAL A 340 12.44 3.03 26.53
#